data_ccf51ef450e413c22942f5f0ea8772dc
#
_entry.id   ccf51ef450e413c22942f5f0ea8772dc
#
_cell.length_a   1.000
_cell.length_b   1.000
_cell.length_c   1.000
_cell.angle_alpha   90.00
_cell.angle_beta   90.00
_cell.angle_gamma   90.00
#
_symmetry.space_group_name_H-M   'P 1'
#
loop_
_entity.id
_entity.type
_entity.pdbx_description
1 polymer ?
#
loop_
_entity_poly.entity_id
_entity_poly.type
_entity_poly.pdbx_seq_one_letter_code
_entity_poly.pdbx_strand_id
1 'polypeptide(L)'
;MRKMIVAIDFDGCITNGEYGTKLELQKGAKESIIQMYNLGIDLILWTCRGETNGSLYEAKEFLHKQGLFTLFSKFNDGSDFTSWGNNRKVLADVYIDDKMVGGWCGWDLALKWVKQEFKKITQLPTITRRI
;
A
#
# COMPACT_ATOMS: atom_id res chain seq x y z
N MET A 1 -14.79 -10.25 11.98
CA MET A 1 -13.54 -10.24 11.18
C MET A 1 -13.09 -8.81 10.98
N ARG A 2 -11.86 -8.49 11.32
CA ARG A 2 -11.37 -7.13 11.18
C ARG A 2 -10.84 -6.86 9.76
N LYS A 3 -10.77 -5.60 9.42
CA LYS A 3 -10.25 -5.16 8.13
C LYS A 3 -8.72 -5.23 8.11
N MET A 4 -8.16 -5.87 7.09
CA MET A 4 -6.71 -5.85 6.88
C MET A 4 -6.30 -4.53 6.22
N ILE A 5 -5.20 -3.98 6.67
CA ILE A 5 -4.66 -2.72 6.16
C ILE A 5 -3.28 -2.97 5.57
N VAL A 6 -3.04 -2.52 4.34
CA VAL A 6 -1.74 -2.64 3.68
C VAL A 6 -1.30 -1.25 3.22
N ALA A 7 -0.11 -0.85 3.63
CA ALA A 7 0.50 0.42 3.23
C ALA A 7 1.53 0.14 2.13
N ILE A 8 1.40 0.83 1.00
CA ILE A 8 2.20 0.56 -0.20
C ILE A 8 2.98 1.81 -0.60
N ASP A 9 4.30 1.64 -0.74
CA ASP A 9 5.17 2.69 -1.26
C ASP A 9 4.96 2.88 -2.76
N PHE A 10 5.27 4.07 -3.26
CA PHE A 10 5.06 4.42 -4.65
C PHE A 10 6.32 4.19 -5.51
N ASP A 11 7.37 4.98 -5.25
CA ASP A 11 8.62 4.89 -6.04
C ASP A 11 9.36 3.61 -5.71
N GLY A 12 9.67 2.81 -6.73
CA GLY A 12 10.37 1.55 -6.54
C GLY A 12 9.49 0.36 -6.22
N CYS A 13 8.21 0.57 -5.96
CA CYS A 13 7.23 -0.51 -5.72
C CYS A 13 6.13 -0.50 -6.77
N ILE A 14 5.32 0.56 -6.81
CA ILE A 14 4.28 0.69 -7.84
C ILE A 14 4.93 1.05 -9.17
N THR A 15 5.93 1.92 -9.13
CA THR A 15 6.67 2.31 -10.33
C THR A 15 8.03 1.64 -10.38
N ASN A 16 8.60 1.59 -11.59
CA ASN A 16 9.99 1.20 -11.80
C ASN A 16 10.88 2.38 -11.48
N GLY A 17 11.83 2.17 -10.58
CA GLY A 17 12.88 3.14 -10.34
C GLY A 17 12.57 4.14 -9.26
N GLU A 18 13.47 5.09 -9.11
CA GLU A 18 13.47 6.05 -8.03
C GLU A 18 12.77 7.34 -8.41
N TYR A 19 12.50 8.16 -7.40
CA TYR A 19 11.96 9.50 -7.58
C TYR A 19 12.80 10.29 -8.60
N GLY A 20 12.11 10.96 -9.52
CA GLY A 20 12.77 11.74 -10.57
C GLY A 20 12.96 11.00 -11.89
N THR A 21 12.72 9.69 -11.92
CA THR A 21 12.73 8.92 -13.16
C THR A 21 11.36 8.94 -13.83
N LYS A 22 11.30 8.50 -15.08
CA LYS A 22 10.03 8.40 -15.80
C LYS A 22 9.11 7.42 -15.09
N LEU A 23 7.85 7.82 -14.90
CA LEU A 23 6.87 6.98 -14.21
C LEU A 23 6.35 5.87 -15.14
N GLU A 24 6.65 4.65 -14.77
CA GLU A 24 6.17 3.45 -15.45
C GLU A 24 5.77 2.42 -14.40
N LEU A 25 4.69 1.68 -14.65
CA LEU A 25 4.27 0.63 -13.73
C LEU A 25 5.33 -0.46 -13.63
N GLN A 26 5.62 -0.86 -12.40
CA GLN A 26 6.43 -2.04 -12.18
C GLN A 26 5.63 -3.29 -12.54
N LYS A 27 6.33 -4.29 -13.08
CA LYS A 27 5.70 -5.56 -13.45
C LYS A 27 4.98 -6.16 -12.26
N GLY A 28 3.72 -6.49 -12.45
CA GLY A 28 2.90 -7.12 -11.42
C GLY A 28 2.23 -6.17 -10.44
N ALA A 29 2.59 -4.87 -10.46
CA ALA A 29 2.05 -3.91 -9.49
C ALA A 29 0.54 -3.74 -9.63
N LYS A 30 0.07 -3.45 -10.83
CA LYS A 30 -1.35 -3.18 -11.06
C LYS A 30 -2.21 -4.39 -10.73
N GLU A 31 -1.83 -5.56 -11.22
CA GLU A 31 -2.56 -6.80 -11.01
C GLU A 31 -2.62 -7.15 -9.53
N SER A 32 -1.53 -6.97 -8.82
CA SER A 32 -1.44 -7.27 -7.38
C SER A 32 -2.31 -6.32 -6.55
N ILE A 33 -2.29 -5.03 -6.87
CA ILE A 33 -3.10 -4.02 -6.17
C ILE A 33 -4.59 -4.32 -6.38
N ILE A 34 -4.98 -4.64 -7.61
CA ILE A 34 -6.38 -4.99 -7.90
C ILE A 34 -6.81 -6.22 -7.12
N GLN A 35 -5.96 -7.24 -7.05
CA GLN A 35 -6.29 -8.46 -6.30
C GLN A 35 -6.45 -8.16 -4.81
N MET A 36 -5.56 -7.35 -4.22
CA MET A 36 -5.68 -6.96 -2.82
C MET A 36 -6.97 -6.19 -2.56
N TYR A 37 -7.29 -5.26 -3.45
CA TYR A 37 -8.53 -4.49 -3.33
C TYR A 37 -9.76 -5.41 -3.38
N ASN A 38 -9.76 -6.37 -4.30
CA ASN A 38 -10.88 -7.30 -4.46
C ASN A 38 -11.05 -8.26 -3.27
N LEU A 39 -10.01 -8.49 -2.51
CA LEU A 39 -10.09 -9.24 -1.25
C LEU A 39 -10.72 -8.41 -0.11
N GLY A 40 -10.95 -7.13 -0.34
CA GLY A 40 -11.49 -6.25 0.69
C GLY A 40 -10.43 -5.63 1.60
N ILE A 41 -9.16 -5.65 1.18
CA ILE A 41 -8.08 -5.04 1.94
C ILE A 41 -8.14 -3.52 1.79
N ASP A 42 -7.93 -2.80 2.90
CA ASP A 42 -7.84 -1.35 2.90
C ASP A 42 -6.42 -0.93 2.50
N LEU A 43 -6.30 -0.22 1.37
CA LEU A 43 -5.02 0.15 0.80
C LEU A 43 -4.70 1.61 1.08
N ILE A 44 -3.50 1.86 1.58
CA ILE A 44 -2.97 3.21 1.85
C ILE A 44 -1.74 3.41 0.97
N LEU A 45 -1.67 4.54 0.27
CA LEU A 45 -0.43 4.96 -0.37
C LEU A 45 0.45 5.59 0.70
N TRP A 46 1.65 5.05 0.89
CA TRP A 46 2.57 5.48 1.94
C TRP A 46 3.91 5.82 1.31
N THR A 47 4.14 7.10 1.00
CA THR A 47 5.26 7.55 0.18
C THR A 47 5.94 8.76 0.79
N CYS A 48 7.23 8.93 0.49
CA CYS A 48 7.97 10.14 0.86
C CYS A 48 7.60 11.35 0.01
N ARG A 49 6.83 11.16 -1.06
CA ARG A 49 6.37 12.29 -1.87
C ARG A 49 5.44 13.18 -1.05
N GLY A 50 5.63 14.49 -1.17
CA GLY A 50 4.89 15.47 -0.38
C GLY A 50 4.06 16.41 -1.24
N GLU A 51 3.30 17.26 -0.55
CA GLU A 51 2.40 18.22 -1.21
C GLU A 51 3.12 19.49 -1.64
N THR A 52 4.14 19.90 -0.89
CA THR A 52 4.78 21.20 -1.10
C THR A 52 5.49 21.35 -2.43
N ASN A 53 6.00 20.25 -3.00
CA ASN A 53 6.72 20.29 -4.28
C ASN A 53 5.93 19.63 -5.41
N GLY A 54 4.66 19.32 -5.19
CA GLY A 54 3.81 18.70 -6.21
C GLY A 54 4.08 17.22 -6.47
N SER A 55 5.03 16.61 -5.77
CA SER A 55 5.42 15.23 -6.05
C SER A 55 4.32 14.21 -5.69
N LEU A 56 3.55 14.47 -4.63
CA LEU A 56 2.42 13.62 -4.30
C LEU A 56 1.30 13.75 -5.35
N TYR A 57 1.08 14.95 -5.86
CA TYR A 57 0.12 15.18 -6.93
C TYR A 57 0.48 14.38 -8.18
N GLU A 58 1.76 14.35 -8.56
CA GLU A 58 2.24 13.55 -9.68
C GLU A 58 1.93 12.06 -9.49
N ALA A 59 2.14 11.55 -8.27
CA ALA A 59 1.82 10.15 -7.97
C ALA A 59 0.33 9.89 -8.11
N LYS A 60 -0.52 10.77 -7.59
CA LYS A 60 -1.97 10.64 -7.70
C LYS A 60 -2.43 10.67 -9.16
N GLU A 61 -1.86 11.57 -9.97
CA GLU A 61 -2.17 11.65 -11.39
C GLU A 61 -1.79 10.37 -12.12
N PHE A 62 -0.62 9.82 -11.81
CA PHE A 62 -0.19 8.55 -12.38
C PHE A 62 -1.17 7.43 -12.03
N LEU A 63 -1.57 7.35 -10.77
CA LEU A 63 -2.53 6.34 -10.33
C LEU A 63 -3.88 6.49 -11.03
N HIS A 64 -4.32 7.73 -11.25
CA HIS A 64 -5.54 7.99 -12.03
C HIS A 64 -5.43 7.42 -13.46
N LYS A 65 -4.33 7.70 -14.12
CA LYS A 65 -4.11 7.22 -15.49
C LYS A 65 -4.07 5.71 -15.58
N GLN A 66 -3.63 5.05 -14.51
CA GLN A 66 -3.55 3.60 -14.46
C GLN A 66 -4.84 2.95 -13.95
N GLY A 67 -5.85 3.74 -13.57
CA GLY A 67 -7.09 3.21 -13.03
C GLY A 67 -6.97 2.68 -11.62
N LEU A 68 -5.95 3.11 -10.88
CA LEU A 68 -5.67 2.60 -9.53
C LEU A 68 -6.02 3.58 -8.41
N PHE A 69 -6.25 4.85 -8.75
CA PHE A 69 -6.41 5.90 -7.72
C PHE A 69 -7.53 5.58 -6.73
N THR A 70 -8.69 5.16 -7.22
CA THR A 70 -9.86 4.92 -6.38
C THR A 70 -9.74 3.66 -5.52
N LEU A 71 -8.72 2.85 -5.75
CA LEU A 71 -8.48 1.65 -4.95
C LEU A 71 -7.78 1.97 -3.63
N PHE A 72 -7.20 3.15 -3.50
CA PHE A 72 -6.55 3.62 -2.28
C PHE A 72 -7.51 4.46 -1.47
N SER A 73 -7.65 4.16 -0.19
CA SER A 73 -8.54 4.91 0.70
C SER A 73 -7.88 6.16 1.27
N LYS A 74 -6.56 6.13 1.43
CA LYS A 74 -5.80 7.22 2.03
C LYS A 74 -4.47 7.39 1.30
N PHE A 75 -3.93 8.60 1.41
CA PHE A 75 -2.63 8.98 0.84
C PHE A 75 -1.83 9.64 1.95
N ASN A 76 -0.82 8.94 2.45
CA ASN A 76 0.02 9.37 3.58
C ASN A 76 -0.75 9.61 4.89
N ASP A 77 -1.90 8.99 5.03
CA ASP A 77 -2.73 9.08 6.23
C ASP A 77 -3.12 7.71 6.74
N GLY A 78 -3.44 7.64 8.03
CA GLY A 78 -3.87 6.40 8.66
C GLY A 78 -5.27 5.96 8.21
N SER A 79 -5.49 4.65 8.27
CA SER A 79 -6.77 4.04 7.90
C SER A 79 -7.90 4.42 8.86
N ASP A 80 -9.12 4.54 8.33
CA ASP A 80 -10.31 4.72 9.15
C ASP A 80 -10.65 3.46 9.97
N PHE A 81 -10.01 2.32 9.65
CA PHE A 81 -10.29 1.03 10.29
C PHE A 81 -9.38 0.74 11.49
N THR A 82 -8.75 1.78 12.05
CA THR A 82 -7.95 1.67 13.27
C THR A 82 -8.44 2.66 14.30
N SER A 83 -8.37 2.26 15.58
CA SER A 83 -8.70 3.12 16.71
C SER A 83 -7.53 3.99 17.17
N TRP A 84 -6.38 3.87 16.51
CA TRP A 84 -5.14 4.50 16.98
C TRP A 84 -4.95 5.93 16.50
N GLY A 85 -5.81 6.43 15.67
CA GLY A 85 -5.65 7.76 15.14
C GLY A 85 -4.51 7.88 14.15
N ASN A 86 -4.10 9.10 13.89
CA ASN A 86 -3.15 9.40 12.83
C ASN A 86 -1.77 9.69 13.39
N ASN A 87 -0.99 8.64 13.61
CA ASN A 87 0.39 8.76 14.05
C ASN A 87 1.32 8.93 12.86
N ARG A 88 2.57 9.38 13.10
CA ARG A 88 3.54 9.56 12.01
C ARG A 88 3.76 8.26 11.24
N LYS A 89 3.93 7.16 11.95
CA LYS A 89 3.96 5.86 11.29
C LYS A 89 2.54 5.34 11.23
N VAL A 90 1.98 5.25 10.03
CA VAL A 90 0.63 4.72 9.87
C VAL A 90 0.58 3.26 10.29
N LEU A 91 -0.50 2.88 10.94
CA LEU A 91 -0.72 1.49 11.33
C LEU A 91 -1.13 0.69 10.11
N ALA A 92 -0.43 -0.41 9.85
CA ALA A 92 -0.79 -1.35 8.80
C ALA A 92 -0.40 -2.76 9.21
N ASP A 93 -1.06 -3.75 8.62
CA ASP A 93 -0.71 -5.16 8.84
C ASP A 93 0.53 -5.54 8.04
N VAL A 94 0.70 -4.96 6.87
CA VAL A 94 1.86 -5.17 6.00
C VAL A 94 2.26 -3.85 5.36
N TYR A 95 3.57 -3.62 5.32
CA TYR A 95 4.18 -2.48 4.64
C TYR A 95 4.92 -3.01 3.42
N ILE A 96 4.53 -2.56 2.25
CA ILE A 96 5.20 -2.93 1.00
C ILE A 96 6.09 -1.75 0.60
N ASP A 97 7.40 -1.95 0.66
CA ASP A 97 8.40 -0.91 0.48
C ASP A 97 9.63 -1.50 -0.17
N ASP A 98 10.30 -0.72 -1.02
CA ASP A 98 11.53 -1.17 -1.68
C ASP A 98 12.77 -0.92 -0.82
N LYS A 99 12.68 -0.08 0.19
CA LYS A 99 13.79 0.25 1.10
C LYS A 99 13.76 -0.66 2.33
N MET A 100 13.78 -1.96 2.11
CA MET A 100 13.75 -2.96 3.17
C MET A 100 15.08 -3.65 3.33
N VAL A 101 15.27 -4.25 4.50
CA VAL A 101 16.40 -5.17 4.69
C VAL A 101 16.29 -6.28 3.65
N GLY A 102 17.34 -6.50 2.87
CA GLY A 102 17.34 -7.48 1.79
C GLY A 102 16.87 -6.92 0.44
N GLY A 103 16.37 -5.69 0.40
CA GLY A 103 15.92 -5.03 -0.82
C GLY A 103 14.49 -5.36 -1.22
N TRP A 104 14.11 -4.95 -2.42
CA TRP A 104 12.76 -5.16 -2.92
C TRP A 104 12.52 -6.62 -3.29
N CYS A 105 11.45 -7.19 -2.77
CA CYS A 105 11.15 -8.61 -2.95
C CYS A 105 10.40 -8.93 -4.25
N GLY A 106 9.85 -7.92 -4.91
CA GLY A 106 9.02 -8.13 -6.10
C GLY A 106 7.55 -8.39 -5.77
N TRP A 107 6.67 -8.09 -6.73
CA TRP A 107 5.23 -8.18 -6.50
C TRP A 107 4.71 -9.60 -6.34
N ASP A 108 5.33 -10.59 -6.99
CA ASP A 108 4.88 -11.98 -6.83
C ASP A 108 4.99 -12.43 -5.38
N LEU A 109 6.13 -12.15 -4.75
CA LEU A 109 6.34 -12.52 -3.35
C LEU A 109 5.53 -11.66 -2.41
N ALA A 110 5.46 -10.35 -2.69
CA ALA A 110 4.68 -9.43 -1.86
C ALA A 110 3.21 -9.83 -1.82
N LEU A 111 2.60 -10.12 -2.96
CA LEU A 111 1.20 -10.54 -3.03
C LEU A 111 0.98 -11.86 -2.32
N LYS A 112 1.88 -12.82 -2.52
CA LYS A 112 1.80 -14.12 -1.84
C LYS A 112 1.80 -13.95 -0.32
N TRP A 113 2.70 -13.12 0.19
CA TRP A 113 2.78 -12.85 1.62
C TRP A 113 1.51 -12.16 2.15
N VAL A 114 1.01 -11.16 1.43
CA VAL A 114 -0.22 -10.46 1.82
C VAL A 114 -1.39 -11.45 1.89
N LYS A 115 -1.51 -12.35 0.93
CA LYS A 115 -2.56 -13.36 0.94
C LYS A 115 -2.45 -14.31 2.13
N GLN A 116 -1.24 -14.69 2.53
CA GLN A 116 -1.02 -15.52 3.71
C GLN A 116 -1.44 -14.79 4.99
N GLU A 117 -1.06 -13.53 5.12
CA GLU A 117 -1.46 -12.71 6.27
C GLU A 117 -2.97 -12.48 6.29
N PHE A 118 -3.57 -12.28 5.12
CA PHE A 118 -5.02 -12.13 4.99
C PHE A 118 -5.76 -13.36 5.52
N LYS A 119 -5.29 -14.56 5.19
CA LYS A 119 -5.88 -15.80 5.70
C LYS A 119 -5.82 -15.88 7.22
N LYS A 120 -4.68 -15.50 7.81
CA LYS A 120 -4.54 -15.49 9.27
C LYS A 120 -5.56 -14.57 9.91
N ILE A 121 -5.71 -13.36 9.38
CA ILE A 121 -6.62 -12.36 9.91
C ILE A 121 -8.07 -12.81 9.78
N THR A 122 -8.44 -13.39 8.65
CA THR A 122 -9.82 -13.81 8.40
C THR A 122 -10.21 -15.07 9.15
N GLN A 123 -9.24 -15.84 9.63
CA GLN A 123 -9.49 -17.06 10.41
C GLN A 123 -9.51 -16.80 11.92
N LEU A 124 -9.13 -15.59 12.36
CA LEU A 124 -9.15 -15.24 13.75
C LEU A 124 -10.52 -14.75 14.19
N PRO A 125 -10.90 -14.96 15.49
CA PRO A 125 -12.11 -14.33 16.01
C PRO A 125 -12.00 -12.82 15.88
N THR A 126 -13.16 -12.14 15.78
CA THR A 126 -13.19 -10.69 15.75
C THR A 126 -12.77 -10.16 17.13
N ILE A 127 -11.67 -9.43 17.17
CA ILE A 127 -11.15 -8.80 18.38
C ILE A 127 -10.72 -7.37 18.07
N THR A 128 -10.68 -6.54 19.13
CA THR A 128 -10.15 -5.19 19.00
C THR A 128 -8.67 -5.27 18.70
N ARG A 129 -8.20 -4.54 17.69
CA ARG A 129 -6.79 -4.47 17.35
C ARG A 129 -6.01 -3.88 18.53
N ARG A 130 -4.89 -4.49 18.85
CA ARG A 130 -3.93 -4.00 19.83
C ARG A 130 -2.58 -3.83 19.19
N ILE A 131 -1.83 -2.93 19.75
CA ILE A 131 -0.45 -2.69 19.33
C ILE A 131 0.48 -2.93 20.49
#